data_cfdcc2a3a0369538f6d6b1fd376efa18
#
_entry.id   cfdcc2a3a0369538f6d6b1fd376efa18
#
_cell.length_a   1.000
_cell.length_b   1.000
_cell.length_c   1.000
_cell.angle_alpha   90.00
_cell.angle_beta   90.00
_cell.angle_gamma   90.00
#
_symmetry.space_group_name_H-M   'P 1'
#
loop_
_entity.id
_entity.type
_entity.pdbx_description
1 polymer ?
#
loop_
_entity_poly.entity_id
_entity_poly.type
_entity_poly.pdbx_seq_one_letter_code
_entity_poly.pdbx_strand_id
1 'polypeptide(L)'
;ADRMIVFEPAENLKRYKLVDELVYADNVKQKIKKMLNTGDEPINQLTISDMSCVKSKDKADNIVAVYYAYGPIVQNGIASMFSQGNQIVAQDVCTDLEELANDDDIKAVVIRINSGGGDAYASEQLWHQVSMLKKKKPVVISMGDYAASGAYYMSCPASWIVAQPN
;
A
#
# COMPACT_ATOMS: atom_id res chain seq x y z
N ALA A 1 9.52 -5.96 -19.67
CA ALA A 1 8.16 -6.51 -19.67
C ALA A 1 7.93 -7.57 -20.77
N ASP A 2 8.83 -7.64 -21.78
CA ASP A 2 8.59 -8.47 -22.98
C ASP A 2 9.07 -9.92 -22.84
N ARG A 3 9.58 -10.35 -21.69
CA ARG A 3 10.06 -11.69 -21.46
C ARG A 3 9.34 -12.32 -20.27
N MET A 4 8.84 -13.52 -20.44
CA MET A 4 8.27 -14.32 -19.35
C MET A 4 9.40 -14.88 -18.45
N ILE A 5 10.09 -13.97 -17.75
CA ILE A 5 11.25 -14.25 -16.89
C ILE A 5 10.91 -15.28 -15.80
N VAL A 6 9.64 -15.38 -15.43
CA VAL A 6 9.13 -16.32 -14.41
C VAL A 6 9.39 -17.78 -14.78
N PHE A 7 9.52 -18.10 -16.08
CA PHE A 7 9.78 -19.46 -16.57
C PHE A 7 11.24 -19.70 -16.93
N GLU A 8 12.12 -18.72 -16.73
CA GLU A 8 13.55 -18.86 -17.00
C GLU A 8 14.31 -19.33 -15.73
N PRO A 9 15.49 -19.96 -15.89
CA PRO A 9 16.37 -20.26 -14.76
C PRO A 9 16.71 -19.01 -13.96
N ALA A 10 16.79 -19.15 -12.64
CA ALA A 10 17.06 -18.02 -11.73
C ALA A 10 18.36 -17.26 -12.03
N GLU A 11 19.36 -17.96 -12.62
CA GLU A 11 20.63 -17.38 -13.06
C GLU A 11 20.45 -16.24 -14.06
N ASN A 12 19.38 -16.29 -14.84
CA ASN A 12 19.07 -15.25 -15.83
C ASN A 12 18.66 -13.93 -15.14
N LEU A 13 18.09 -13.96 -13.94
CA LEU A 13 17.79 -12.76 -13.17
C LEU A 13 19.06 -11.94 -12.88
N LYS A 14 20.16 -12.62 -12.53
CA LYS A 14 21.47 -11.98 -12.34
C LYS A 14 22.03 -11.48 -13.67
N ARG A 15 21.92 -12.26 -14.74
CA ARG A 15 22.37 -11.88 -16.08
C ARG A 15 21.64 -10.63 -16.59
N TYR A 16 20.36 -10.48 -16.28
CA TYR A 16 19.55 -9.31 -16.66
C TYR A 16 19.67 -8.15 -15.67
N LYS A 17 20.51 -8.29 -14.63
CA LYS A 17 20.71 -7.27 -13.59
C LYS A 17 19.42 -6.91 -12.84
N LEU A 18 18.50 -7.88 -12.69
CA LEU A 18 17.29 -7.72 -11.90
C LEU A 18 17.54 -8.03 -10.42
N VAL A 19 18.59 -8.81 -10.14
CA VAL A 19 19.11 -9.09 -8.80
C VAL A 19 20.64 -9.04 -8.85
N ASP A 20 21.26 -8.65 -7.73
CA ASP A 20 22.71 -8.60 -7.63
C ASP A 20 23.31 -9.99 -7.42
N GLU A 21 22.61 -10.85 -6.69
CA GLU A 21 23.08 -12.17 -6.33
C GLU A 21 21.94 -13.16 -6.07
N LEU A 22 22.22 -14.43 -6.32
CA LEU A 22 21.34 -15.53 -5.95
C LEU A 22 21.91 -16.19 -4.69
N VAL A 23 21.13 -16.21 -3.63
CA VAL A 23 21.50 -16.82 -2.36
C VAL A 23 20.36 -17.64 -1.78
N TYR A 24 20.65 -18.72 -1.08
CA TYR A 24 19.66 -19.43 -0.30
C TYR A 24 19.24 -18.61 0.93
N ALA A 25 18.03 -18.83 1.43
CA ALA A 25 17.44 -18.07 2.53
C ALA A 25 18.29 -18.09 3.82
N ASP A 26 18.95 -19.22 4.10
CA ASP A 26 19.85 -19.40 5.25
C ASP A 26 21.10 -18.49 5.17
N ASN A 27 21.55 -18.21 3.95
CA ASN A 27 22.76 -17.39 3.71
C ASN A 27 22.47 -15.87 3.66
N VAL A 28 21.21 -15.47 3.54
CA VAL A 28 20.82 -14.03 3.47
C VAL A 28 21.32 -13.27 4.69
N LYS A 29 21.14 -13.84 5.89
CA LYS A 29 21.58 -13.21 7.14
C LYS A 29 23.09 -12.98 7.19
N GLN A 30 23.87 -13.97 6.75
CA GLN A 30 25.33 -13.84 6.68
C GLN A 30 25.75 -12.77 5.67
N LYS A 31 25.06 -12.70 4.54
CA LYS A 31 25.29 -11.68 3.52
C LYS A 31 25.05 -10.28 4.05
N ILE A 32 23.93 -10.07 4.75
CA ILE A 32 23.62 -8.79 5.39
C ILE A 32 24.69 -8.42 6.42
N LYS A 33 25.08 -9.35 7.29
CA LYS A 33 26.16 -9.12 8.26
C LYS A 33 27.45 -8.67 7.58
N LYS A 34 27.83 -9.32 6.49
CA LYS A 34 29.01 -8.95 5.69
C LYS A 34 28.89 -7.55 5.09
N MET A 35 27.72 -7.20 4.57
CA MET A 35 27.46 -5.85 4.01
C MET A 35 27.50 -4.76 5.08
N LEU A 36 27.01 -5.05 6.28
CA LEU A 36 27.02 -4.13 7.43
C LEU A 36 28.36 -4.12 8.19
N ASN A 37 29.27 -5.02 7.84
CA ASN A 37 30.57 -5.20 8.51
C ASN A 37 30.44 -5.42 10.04
N THR A 38 29.41 -6.16 10.47
CA THR A 38 29.07 -6.39 11.88
C THR A 38 29.75 -7.64 12.47
N GLY A 39 30.47 -8.42 11.66
CA GLY A 39 31.07 -9.67 12.10
C GLY A 39 30.04 -10.65 12.67
N ASP A 40 30.30 -11.19 13.87
CA ASP A 40 29.39 -12.13 14.54
C ASP A 40 28.27 -11.45 15.35
N GLU A 41 28.33 -10.13 15.50
CA GLU A 41 27.32 -9.37 16.23
C GLU A 41 25.91 -9.57 15.63
N PRO A 42 24.86 -9.51 16.47
CA PRO A 42 23.49 -9.57 15.98
C PRO A 42 23.17 -8.37 15.06
N ILE A 43 22.36 -8.62 14.04
CA ILE A 43 21.86 -7.54 13.18
C ILE A 43 20.83 -6.73 13.97
N ASN A 44 21.11 -5.45 14.21
CA ASN A 44 20.13 -4.54 14.77
C ASN A 44 19.05 -4.28 13.71
N GLN A 45 17.85 -4.76 13.97
CA GLN A 45 16.70 -4.55 13.09
C GLN A 45 15.59 -3.89 13.88
N LEU A 46 14.89 -2.98 13.19
CA LEU A 46 13.67 -2.38 13.69
C LEU A 46 12.50 -2.97 12.92
N THR A 47 11.47 -3.34 13.62
CA THR A 47 10.20 -3.70 13.00
C THR A 47 9.42 -2.43 12.62
N ILE A 48 8.38 -2.58 11.78
CA ILE A 48 7.47 -1.46 11.46
C ILE A 48 6.82 -0.93 12.76
N SER A 49 6.53 -1.82 13.71
CA SER A 49 6.00 -1.44 15.02
C SER A 49 6.98 -0.59 15.82
N ASP A 50 8.27 -0.94 15.81
CA ASP A 50 9.31 -0.15 16.48
C ASP A 50 9.45 1.23 15.82
N MET A 51 9.34 1.28 14.48
CA MET A 51 9.38 2.54 13.72
C MET A 51 8.21 3.46 14.05
N SER A 52 7.03 2.93 14.37
CA SER A 52 5.87 3.73 14.77
C SER A 52 6.06 4.45 16.11
N CYS A 53 6.98 3.98 16.94
CA CYS A 53 7.35 4.59 18.21
C CYS A 53 8.39 5.73 18.08
N VAL A 54 8.98 5.91 16.90
CA VAL A 54 9.97 6.97 16.65
C VAL A 54 9.24 8.30 16.56
N LYS A 55 9.39 9.13 17.58
CA LYS A 55 8.86 10.49 17.56
C LYS A 55 9.71 11.34 16.61
N SER A 56 9.08 11.92 15.59
CA SER A 56 9.73 12.95 14.79
C SER A 56 10.11 14.14 15.69
N LYS A 57 11.33 14.65 15.51
CA LYS A 57 11.77 15.87 16.18
C LYS A 57 11.17 17.13 15.55
N ASP A 58 10.71 17.00 14.31
CA ASP A 58 10.09 18.07 13.57
C ASP A 58 8.57 18.07 13.84
N LYS A 59 8.08 19.07 14.55
CA LYS A 59 6.65 19.34 14.67
C LYS A 59 6.23 20.07 13.40
N ALA A 60 5.61 19.37 12.49
CA ALA A 60 4.91 20.00 11.37
C ALA A 60 3.48 20.33 11.81
N ASP A 61 3.04 21.55 11.50
CA ASP A 61 1.67 21.98 11.79
C ASP A 61 0.63 21.39 10.81
N ASN A 62 1.10 20.69 9.77
CA ASN A 62 0.26 20.10 8.75
C ASN A 62 0.19 18.58 8.90
N ILE A 63 -1.03 18.06 9.04
CA ILE A 63 -1.30 16.61 9.12
C ILE A 63 -1.64 16.09 7.73
N VAL A 64 -1.01 14.98 7.35
CA VAL A 64 -1.37 14.17 6.18
C VAL A 64 -1.93 12.85 6.68
N ALA A 65 -3.19 12.57 6.36
CA ALA A 65 -3.79 11.29 6.71
C ALA A 65 -3.37 10.20 5.71
N VAL A 66 -3.05 9.01 6.22
CA VAL A 66 -2.82 7.82 5.39
C VAL A 66 -3.93 6.82 5.67
N TYR A 67 -4.77 6.57 4.67
CA TYR A 67 -5.87 5.63 4.72
C TYR A 67 -5.49 4.33 4.03
N TYR A 68 -5.66 3.19 4.71
CA TYR A 68 -5.31 1.88 4.16
C TYR A 68 -6.56 1.15 3.65
N ALA A 69 -6.61 0.87 2.34
CA ALA A 69 -7.70 0.18 1.66
C ALA A 69 -7.20 -1.17 1.11
N TYR A 70 -7.39 -2.24 1.88
CA TYR A 70 -6.86 -3.57 1.56
C TYR A 70 -7.96 -4.62 1.46
N GLY A 71 -7.80 -5.54 0.51
CA GLY A 71 -8.70 -6.67 0.30
C GLY A 71 -9.82 -6.40 -0.72
N PRO A 72 -10.80 -7.32 -0.85
CA PRO A 72 -11.90 -7.17 -1.78
C PRO A 72 -12.82 -6.02 -1.41
N ILE A 73 -13.36 -5.34 -2.42
CA ILE A 73 -14.39 -4.30 -2.27
C ILE A 73 -15.75 -4.97 -2.12
N VAL A 74 -16.44 -4.64 -1.04
CA VAL A 74 -17.79 -5.16 -0.72
C VAL A 74 -18.71 -4.01 -0.31
N GLN A 75 -20.01 -4.19 -0.53
CA GLN A 75 -20.99 -3.18 -0.15
C GLN A 75 -21.21 -3.13 1.37
N ASN A 76 -21.38 -4.30 1.98
CA ASN A 76 -21.57 -4.47 3.41
C ASN A 76 -20.53 -5.44 3.94
N GLY A 77 -19.97 -5.14 5.11
CA GLY A 77 -19.06 -6.06 5.78
C GLY A 77 -19.77 -7.38 6.07
N ILE A 78 -19.38 -8.44 5.38
CA ILE A 78 -19.84 -9.78 5.73
C ILE A 78 -18.90 -10.24 6.83
N ALA A 79 -19.41 -10.30 8.07
CA ALA A 79 -18.81 -11.10 9.12
C ALA A 79 -19.00 -12.59 8.75
N SER A 80 -18.33 -13.03 7.69
CA SER A 80 -18.31 -14.44 7.33
C SER A 80 -17.27 -15.10 8.20
N MET A 81 -17.65 -16.17 8.89
CA MET A 81 -16.70 -17.04 9.59
C MET A 81 -15.61 -17.61 8.67
N PHE A 82 -15.71 -17.40 7.36
CA PHE A 82 -14.75 -17.82 6.33
C PHE A 82 -13.91 -16.69 5.73
N SER A 83 -14.22 -15.43 5.99
CA SER A 83 -13.41 -14.31 5.52
C SER A 83 -12.43 -13.86 6.62
N GLN A 84 -11.35 -14.61 6.77
CA GLN A 84 -10.18 -14.17 7.55
C GLN A 84 -9.35 -13.21 6.70
N GLY A 85 -9.73 -11.94 6.63
CA GLY A 85 -8.95 -10.95 5.88
C GLY A 85 -9.58 -9.57 5.92
N ASN A 86 -8.77 -8.57 5.61
CA ASN A 86 -9.23 -7.20 5.47
C ASN A 86 -10.18 -7.09 4.26
N GLN A 87 -11.21 -6.28 4.39
CA GLN A 87 -12.17 -5.96 3.33
C GLN A 87 -12.27 -4.43 3.22
N ILE A 88 -12.51 -3.96 2.01
CA ILE A 88 -12.86 -2.57 1.74
C ILE A 88 -14.40 -2.51 1.74
N VAL A 89 -14.98 -2.20 2.91
CA VAL A 89 -16.42 -2.04 3.08
C VAL A 89 -16.78 -0.64 2.64
N ALA A 90 -17.51 -0.51 1.51
CA ALA A 90 -17.75 0.79 0.89
C ALA A 90 -18.43 1.78 1.82
N GLN A 91 -19.41 1.34 2.62
CA GLN A 91 -20.13 2.22 3.53
C GLN A 91 -19.20 2.81 4.60
N ASP A 92 -18.32 1.99 5.19
CA ASP A 92 -17.40 2.42 6.24
C ASP A 92 -16.36 3.38 5.65
N VAL A 93 -15.76 3.00 4.51
CA VAL A 93 -14.75 3.82 3.82
C VAL A 93 -15.34 5.17 3.38
N CYS A 94 -16.57 5.21 2.88
CA CYS A 94 -17.21 6.46 2.51
C CYS A 94 -17.38 7.38 3.73
N THR A 95 -17.77 6.82 4.88
CA THR A 95 -17.89 7.57 6.14
C THR A 95 -16.53 8.12 6.59
N ASP A 96 -15.52 7.27 6.62
CA ASP A 96 -14.16 7.65 7.02
C ASP A 96 -13.60 8.76 6.11
N LEU A 97 -13.76 8.63 4.80
CA LEU A 97 -13.30 9.65 3.84
C LEU A 97 -14.07 10.97 3.96
N GLU A 98 -15.35 10.92 4.33
CA GLU A 98 -16.14 12.12 4.62
C GLU A 98 -15.65 12.81 5.89
N GLU A 99 -15.34 12.08 6.95
CA GLU A 99 -14.74 12.61 8.17
C GLU A 99 -13.39 13.26 7.88
N LEU A 100 -12.50 12.58 7.14
CA LEU A 100 -11.22 13.12 6.71
C LEU A 100 -11.37 14.39 5.85
N ALA A 101 -12.43 14.46 5.05
CA ALA A 101 -12.74 15.64 4.22
C ALA A 101 -13.13 16.85 5.07
N ASN A 102 -13.77 16.63 6.22
CA ASN A 102 -14.30 17.68 7.10
C ASN A 102 -13.36 18.06 8.24
N ASP A 103 -12.30 17.31 8.49
CA ASP A 103 -11.31 17.60 9.52
C ASP A 103 -10.34 18.70 9.06
N ASP A 104 -10.42 19.88 9.63
CA ASP A 104 -9.60 21.04 9.24
C ASP A 104 -8.11 20.88 9.57
N ASP A 105 -7.72 19.98 10.46
CA ASP A 105 -6.32 19.72 10.77
C ASP A 105 -5.62 18.91 9.68
N ILE A 106 -6.38 18.09 8.94
CA ILE A 106 -5.87 17.28 7.84
C ILE A 106 -5.78 18.10 6.56
N LYS A 107 -4.58 18.22 6.01
CA LYS A 107 -4.30 19.05 4.83
C LYS A 107 -4.26 18.27 3.52
N ALA A 108 -4.01 16.96 3.57
CA ALA A 108 -4.01 16.07 2.42
C ALA A 108 -4.31 14.63 2.87
N VAL A 109 -4.76 13.79 1.93
CA VAL A 109 -5.04 12.38 2.20
C VAL A 109 -4.28 11.51 1.20
N VAL A 110 -3.57 10.51 1.71
CA VAL A 110 -2.98 9.42 0.93
C VAL A 110 -3.84 8.17 1.13
N ILE A 111 -4.37 7.60 0.06
CA ILE A 111 -5.06 6.32 0.12
C ILE A 111 -4.12 5.23 -0.40
N ARG A 112 -3.68 4.35 0.48
CA ARG A 112 -2.85 3.20 0.15
C ARG A 112 -3.73 2.03 -0.21
N ILE A 113 -3.74 1.63 -1.49
CA ILE A 113 -4.62 0.60 -2.03
C ILE A 113 -3.82 -0.66 -2.33
N ASN A 114 -4.34 -1.82 -1.89
CA ASN A 114 -3.89 -3.14 -2.29
C ASN A 114 -5.12 -4.07 -2.43
N SER A 115 -5.71 -4.10 -3.63
CA SER A 115 -7.02 -4.71 -3.86
C SER A 115 -7.20 -5.14 -5.31
N GLY A 116 -7.78 -6.30 -5.51
CA GLY A 116 -8.23 -6.80 -6.81
C GLY A 116 -9.56 -6.19 -7.30
N GLY A 117 -10.14 -5.27 -6.51
CA GLY A 117 -11.49 -4.75 -6.76
C GLY A 117 -12.56 -5.59 -6.09
N GLY A 118 -13.77 -5.59 -6.63
CA GLY A 118 -14.91 -6.32 -6.07
C GLY A 118 -16.24 -5.83 -6.61
N ASP A 119 -17.20 -5.60 -5.71
CA ASP A 119 -18.57 -5.18 -6.07
C ASP A 119 -18.58 -3.87 -6.87
N ALA A 120 -19.29 -3.86 -7.98
CA ALA A 120 -19.31 -2.72 -8.90
C ALA A 120 -20.03 -1.51 -8.31
N TYR A 121 -21.14 -1.72 -7.61
CA TYR A 121 -21.89 -0.64 -6.98
C TYR A 121 -21.10 -0.01 -5.84
N ALA A 122 -20.47 -0.83 -5.00
CA ALA A 122 -19.58 -0.38 -3.95
C ALA A 122 -18.40 0.44 -4.51
N SER A 123 -17.82 -0.01 -5.62
CA SER A 123 -16.74 0.70 -6.30
C SER A 123 -17.15 2.07 -6.83
N GLU A 124 -18.39 2.20 -7.34
CA GLU A 124 -18.97 3.48 -7.76
C GLU A 124 -19.14 4.45 -6.57
N GLN A 125 -19.64 3.96 -5.43
CA GLN A 125 -19.76 4.79 -4.23
C GLN A 125 -18.40 5.31 -3.77
N LEU A 126 -17.40 4.44 -3.77
CA LEU A 126 -16.02 4.81 -3.41
C LEU A 126 -15.43 5.83 -4.39
N TRP A 127 -15.61 5.62 -5.69
CA TRP A 127 -15.20 6.58 -6.73
C TRP A 127 -15.80 7.96 -6.49
N HIS A 128 -17.12 8.00 -6.23
CA HIS A 128 -17.83 9.25 -5.92
C HIS A 128 -17.25 9.92 -4.68
N GLN A 129 -17.04 9.16 -3.60
CA GLN A 129 -16.54 9.71 -2.34
C GLN A 129 -15.09 10.24 -2.46
N VAL A 130 -14.21 9.55 -3.19
CA VAL A 130 -12.86 10.06 -3.51
C VAL A 130 -12.94 11.35 -4.34
N SER A 131 -13.90 11.43 -5.27
CA SER A 131 -14.15 12.65 -6.05
C SER A 131 -14.58 13.82 -5.16
N MET A 132 -15.42 13.56 -4.16
CA MET A 132 -15.86 14.59 -3.21
C MET A 132 -14.73 15.03 -2.28
N LEU A 133 -13.94 14.08 -1.75
CA LEU A 133 -12.76 14.37 -0.94
C LEU A 133 -11.76 15.25 -1.71
N LYS A 134 -11.48 14.91 -2.98
CA LYS A 134 -10.58 15.69 -3.84
C LYS A 134 -11.00 17.15 -4.02
N LYS A 135 -12.29 17.46 -3.99
CA LYS A 135 -12.78 18.84 -4.10
C LYS A 135 -12.39 19.69 -2.87
N LYS A 136 -12.15 19.04 -1.74
CA LYS A 136 -11.81 19.70 -0.47
C LYS A 136 -10.31 19.66 -0.17
N LYS A 137 -9.64 18.56 -0.49
CA LYS A 137 -8.24 18.31 -0.12
C LYS A 137 -7.49 17.56 -1.23
N PRO A 138 -6.18 17.75 -1.39
CA PRO A 138 -5.36 16.90 -2.27
C PRO A 138 -5.47 15.43 -1.86
N VAL A 139 -5.75 14.56 -2.84
CA VAL A 139 -5.80 13.11 -2.66
C VAL A 139 -4.73 12.45 -3.50
N VAL A 140 -3.88 11.65 -2.88
CA VAL A 140 -2.88 10.83 -3.56
C VAL A 140 -3.22 9.36 -3.36
N ILE A 141 -3.29 8.62 -4.46
CA ILE A 141 -3.37 7.15 -4.40
C ILE A 141 -1.96 6.58 -4.42
N SER A 142 -1.66 5.69 -3.48
CA SER A 142 -0.46 4.87 -3.48
C SER A 142 -0.85 3.41 -3.71
N MET A 143 -0.55 2.89 -4.89
CA MET A 143 -0.88 1.51 -5.25
C MET A 143 0.12 0.55 -4.61
N GLY A 144 -0.40 -0.57 -4.08
CA GLY A 144 0.39 -1.67 -3.51
C GLY A 144 0.84 -2.66 -4.56
N ASP A 145 0.80 -3.95 -4.21
CA ASP A 145 1.20 -5.03 -5.13
C ASP A 145 0.26 -5.11 -6.33
N TYR A 146 -1.02 -4.79 -6.12
CA TYR A 146 -2.02 -4.71 -7.18
C TYR A 146 -3.13 -3.71 -6.82
N ALA A 147 -3.67 -3.06 -7.84
CA ALA A 147 -4.85 -2.21 -7.78
C ALA A 147 -5.65 -2.41 -9.07
N ALA A 148 -6.56 -3.37 -9.09
CA ALA A 148 -7.26 -3.80 -10.28
C ALA A 148 -8.77 -3.58 -10.19
N SER A 149 -9.44 -3.54 -11.35
CA SER A 149 -10.91 -3.45 -11.42
C SER A 149 -11.46 -2.28 -10.56
N GLY A 150 -12.36 -2.55 -9.61
CA GLY A 150 -12.95 -1.55 -8.72
C GLY A 150 -11.94 -0.73 -7.92
N ALA A 151 -10.77 -1.32 -7.56
CA ALA A 151 -9.71 -0.60 -6.87
C ALA A 151 -9.04 0.44 -7.77
N TYR A 152 -8.81 0.12 -9.03
CA TYR A 152 -8.34 1.09 -10.01
C TYR A 152 -9.41 2.15 -10.30
N TYR A 153 -10.67 1.72 -10.41
CA TYR A 153 -11.79 2.61 -10.66
C TYR A 153 -11.95 3.68 -9.58
N MET A 154 -11.95 3.30 -8.30
CA MET A 154 -12.03 4.28 -7.20
C MET A 154 -10.80 5.20 -7.13
N SER A 155 -9.68 4.79 -7.72
CA SER A 155 -8.44 5.57 -7.74
C SER A 155 -8.43 6.69 -8.80
N CYS A 156 -9.21 6.54 -9.88
CA CYS A 156 -9.20 7.43 -11.03
C CYS A 156 -9.47 8.92 -10.72
N PRO A 157 -10.34 9.31 -9.78
CA PRO A 157 -10.59 10.71 -9.49
C PRO A 157 -9.50 11.40 -8.69
N ALA A 158 -8.51 10.70 -8.14
CA ALA A 158 -7.47 11.28 -7.29
C ALA A 158 -6.68 12.41 -7.96
N SER A 159 -5.96 13.20 -7.16
CA SER A 159 -5.07 14.26 -7.66
C SER A 159 -3.83 13.65 -8.33
N TRP A 160 -3.27 12.61 -7.73
CA TRP A 160 -2.14 11.83 -8.26
C TRP A 160 -2.28 10.36 -7.91
N ILE A 161 -1.74 9.54 -8.81
CA ILE A 161 -1.62 8.09 -8.62
C ILE A 161 -0.13 7.74 -8.69
N VAL A 162 0.35 7.06 -7.66
CA VAL A 162 1.72 6.53 -7.56
C VAL A 162 1.65 5.01 -7.61
N ALA A 163 2.32 4.43 -8.58
CA ALA A 163 2.44 2.98 -8.76
C ALA A 163 3.90 2.58 -8.97
N GLN A 164 4.23 1.34 -8.67
CA GLN A 164 5.53 0.77 -8.99
C GLN A 164 5.68 0.60 -10.50
N PRO A 165 6.89 0.78 -11.06
CA PRO A 165 7.12 0.71 -12.52
C PRO A 165 7.28 -0.71 -13.07
N ASN A 166 6.70 -1.74 -12.46
CA ASN A 166 6.84 -3.14 -12.88
C ASN A 166 5.67 -3.61 -13.72
#